data_e13093bef062d4d77631df6b16b91d64
#
_entry.id   e13093bef062d4d77631df6b16b91d64
#
_cell.length_a   1.000
_cell.length_b   1.000
_cell.length_c   1.000
_cell.angle_alpha   90.00
_cell.angle_beta   90.00
_cell.angle_gamma   90.00
#
_symmetry.space_group_name_H-M   'P 1'
#
loop_
_entity.id
_entity.type
_entity.pdbx_description
1 polymer ?
#
loop_
_entity_poly.entity_id
_entity_poly.type
_entity_poly.pdbx_seq_one_letter_code
_entity_poly.pdbx_strand_id
1 'polypeptide(L)'
;MCQGISGLGIGCVDTTYKIQQLPERGKLEPIIESFQCVGGGPSNVLTDLNSLGFKYPMIAMGSIGSDTNGSFIKKHCQKHQIQSQLLVASKSASTSHSVCMFEKQKERTFLYFAGANNLLDTHHFKLNKLKNRPKILYVGYITLLGKLDQFFNKQTRLQIILKQAKKNNIITVVDLASNKDPQFQKIVFSSLPYIDYLLLNEIEAQLLFKESIINSKKNLNKKKLIGLSKKIFKKGILKALIIHSPDESLYISLNESIHTKSKKIAKSKIVNSVGAGDAFCAGFIYGIYENWNMKTTLLKAHAAGAAMMKVDASSGKLPNIKKL
;
A
#
# COMPACT_ATOMS: atom_id res chain seq x y z
N MET A 1 16.88 20.64 1.72
CA MET A 1 17.13 19.36 1.01
C MET A 1 15.89 18.47 1.13
N CYS A 2 15.57 17.70 0.08
CA CYS A 2 14.49 16.70 0.17
C CYS A 2 15.01 15.48 0.94
N GLN A 3 14.34 15.11 2.03
CA GLN A 3 14.77 14.01 2.88
C GLN A 3 13.59 13.22 3.46
N GLY A 4 13.71 11.91 3.51
CA GLY A 4 12.68 11.04 4.08
C GLY A 4 11.54 10.71 3.13
N ILE A 5 10.48 10.16 3.69
CA ILE A 5 9.33 9.62 2.96
C ILE A 5 8.05 10.13 3.59
N SER A 6 7.07 10.48 2.77
CA SER A 6 5.70 10.68 3.25
C SER A 6 4.77 9.60 2.68
N GLY A 7 3.90 9.09 3.53
CA GLY A 7 2.82 8.19 3.15
C GLY A 7 1.48 8.91 3.22
N LEU A 8 0.78 8.99 2.09
CA LEU A 8 -0.55 9.58 1.97
C LEU A 8 -1.57 8.49 1.67
N GLY A 9 -2.67 8.46 2.40
CA GLY A 9 -3.76 7.56 2.09
C GLY A 9 -4.57 7.17 3.32
N ILE A 10 -5.15 5.96 3.25
CA ILE A 10 -6.00 5.48 4.33
C ILE A 10 -5.18 5.05 5.54
N GLY A 11 -5.67 5.43 6.73
CA GLY A 11 -5.29 4.84 8.00
C GLY A 11 -6.53 4.28 8.68
N CYS A 12 -6.46 3.06 9.18
CA CYS A 12 -7.59 2.42 9.88
C CYS A 12 -7.11 1.65 11.11
N VAL A 13 -8.06 1.30 11.96
CA VAL A 13 -7.85 0.35 13.06
C VAL A 13 -8.54 -0.96 12.68
N ASP A 14 -7.73 -2.01 12.54
CA ASP A 14 -8.23 -3.35 12.24
C ASP A 14 -8.43 -4.12 13.53
N THR A 15 -9.66 -4.56 13.79
CA THR A 15 -9.98 -5.46 14.89
C THR A 15 -10.14 -6.87 14.34
N THR A 16 -9.21 -7.76 14.69
CA THR A 16 -9.25 -9.15 14.28
C THR A 16 -9.95 -9.99 15.35
N TYR A 17 -10.95 -10.75 14.95
CA TYR A 17 -11.62 -11.77 15.74
C TYR A 17 -11.25 -13.15 15.21
N LYS A 18 -10.56 -13.96 16.01
CA LYS A 18 -10.37 -15.38 15.72
C LYS A 18 -11.63 -16.13 16.14
N ILE A 19 -12.22 -16.83 15.19
CA ILE A 19 -13.47 -17.59 15.35
C ILE A 19 -13.27 -18.99 14.82
N GLN A 20 -14.14 -19.91 15.23
CA GLN A 20 -14.11 -21.28 14.71
C GLN A 20 -14.70 -21.35 13.31
N GLN A 21 -15.79 -20.62 13.07
CA GLN A 21 -16.49 -20.52 11.79
C GLN A 21 -17.23 -19.19 11.69
N LEU A 22 -17.59 -18.76 10.49
CA LEU A 22 -18.50 -17.63 10.33
C LEU A 22 -19.89 -17.98 10.85
N PRO A 23 -20.54 -17.09 11.64
CA PRO A 23 -21.88 -17.36 12.14
C PRO A 23 -22.89 -17.46 11.00
N GLU A 24 -23.81 -18.42 11.12
CA GLU A 24 -25.02 -18.45 10.29
C GLU A 24 -25.92 -17.25 10.62
N ARG A 25 -26.79 -16.87 9.70
CA ARG A 25 -27.75 -15.77 9.94
C ARG A 25 -28.58 -16.03 11.17
N GLY A 26 -28.62 -15.06 12.09
CA GLY A 26 -29.38 -15.16 13.33
C GLY A 26 -28.75 -16.03 14.40
N LYS A 27 -27.57 -16.57 14.16
CA LYS A 27 -26.81 -17.39 15.12
C LYS A 27 -25.68 -16.60 15.76
N LEU A 28 -25.20 -17.08 16.89
CA LEU A 28 -24.03 -16.57 17.63
C LEU A 28 -22.85 -17.51 17.41
N GLU A 29 -21.67 -16.95 17.17
CA GLU A 29 -20.41 -17.68 17.18
C GLU A 29 -19.46 -17.04 18.20
N PRO A 30 -18.89 -17.81 19.14
CA PRO A 30 -17.96 -17.27 20.13
C PRO A 30 -16.67 -16.76 19.50
N ILE A 31 -16.17 -15.63 19.99
CA ILE A 31 -14.83 -15.12 19.66
C ILE A 31 -13.82 -15.84 20.55
N ILE A 32 -12.84 -16.50 19.95
CA ILE A 32 -11.77 -17.23 20.66
C ILE A 32 -10.68 -16.27 21.15
N GLU A 33 -10.33 -15.31 20.33
CA GLU A 33 -9.30 -14.31 20.60
C GLU A 33 -9.60 -13.04 19.81
N SER A 34 -9.31 -11.87 20.39
CA SER A 34 -9.39 -10.62 19.66
C SER A 34 -8.19 -9.72 19.94
N PHE A 35 -7.76 -9.00 18.89
CA PHE A 35 -6.71 -7.99 19.01
C PHE A 35 -6.92 -6.87 17.99
N GLN A 36 -6.30 -5.73 18.28
CA GLN A 36 -6.33 -4.57 17.40
C GLN A 36 -4.93 -4.25 16.88
N CYS A 37 -4.87 -3.81 15.62
CA CYS A 37 -3.68 -3.25 15.01
C CYS A 37 -4.03 -2.05 14.13
N VAL A 38 -3.02 -1.23 13.84
CA VAL A 38 -3.18 -0.18 12.82
C VAL A 38 -2.99 -0.82 11.46
N GLY A 39 -3.89 -0.48 10.52
CA GLY A 39 -3.88 -0.91 9.13
C GLY A 39 -3.93 0.28 8.17
N GLY A 40 -4.04 -0.07 6.88
CA GLY A 40 -4.01 0.87 5.77
C GLY A 40 -2.61 1.04 5.18
N GLY A 41 -2.54 1.12 3.84
CA GLY A 41 -1.27 1.09 3.10
C GLY A 41 -0.18 2.01 3.63
N PRO A 42 -0.42 3.33 3.81
CA PRO A 42 0.61 4.22 4.32
C PRO A 42 1.10 3.86 5.72
N SER A 43 0.20 3.45 6.62
CA SER A 43 0.58 3.04 7.98
C SER A 43 1.44 1.78 7.95
N ASN A 44 1.03 0.77 7.18
CA ASN A 44 1.77 -0.48 7.06
C ASN A 44 3.14 -0.26 6.44
N VAL A 45 3.22 0.43 5.29
CA VAL A 45 4.48 0.67 4.58
C VAL A 45 5.47 1.49 5.42
N LEU A 46 5.03 2.55 6.11
CA LEU A 46 5.91 3.35 6.97
C LEU A 46 6.38 2.55 8.19
N THR A 47 5.50 1.73 8.77
CA THR A 47 5.84 0.85 9.89
C THR A 47 6.85 -0.23 9.48
N ASP A 48 6.68 -0.80 8.30
CA ASP A 48 7.60 -1.79 7.75
C ASP A 48 8.96 -1.18 7.39
N LEU A 49 8.99 0.03 6.84
CA LEU A 49 10.23 0.78 6.62
C LEU A 49 11.00 0.99 7.93
N ASN A 50 10.31 1.35 9.02
CA ASN A 50 10.93 1.47 10.33
C ASN A 50 11.57 0.13 10.78
N SER A 51 10.81 -0.97 10.66
CA SER A 51 11.31 -2.31 11.02
C SER A 51 12.48 -2.77 10.16
N LEU A 52 12.46 -2.44 8.87
CA LEU A 52 13.55 -2.72 7.93
C LEU A 52 14.82 -1.91 8.24
N GLY A 53 14.75 -0.96 9.18
CA GLY A 53 15.88 -0.15 9.61
C GLY A 53 16.09 1.13 8.80
N PHE A 54 15.02 1.67 8.20
CA PHE A 54 15.03 2.96 7.51
C PHE A 54 15.26 4.09 8.52
N LYS A 55 16.27 4.93 8.29
CA LYS A 55 16.76 5.90 9.27
C LYS A 55 16.36 7.35 8.99
N TYR A 56 15.64 7.59 7.90
CA TYR A 56 15.27 8.95 7.49
C TYR A 56 13.86 9.31 7.98
N PRO A 57 13.51 10.60 8.03
CA PRO A 57 12.18 11.02 8.48
C PRO A 57 11.04 10.34 7.71
N MET A 58 10.05 9.85 8.45
CA MET A 58 8.83 9.27 7.91
C MET A 58 7.63 10.07 8.39
N ILE A 59 6.71 10.41 7.49
CA ILE A 59 5.58 11.30 7.76
C ILE A 59 4.30 10.65 7.28
N ALA A 60 3.34 10.45 8.17
CA ALA A 60 1.99 10.02 7.83
C ALA A 60 1.11 11.22 7.48
N MET A 61 0.39 11.12 6.37
CA MET A 61 -0.59 12.10 5.89
C MET A 61 -1.93 11.42 5.65
N GLY A 62 -3.00 11.97 6.19
CA GLY A 62 -4.31 11.36 6.05
C GLY A 62 -5.38 12.04 6.90
N SER A 63 -6.55 11.41 6.97
CA SER A 63 -7.67 11.85 7.80
C SER A 63 -8.03 10.77 8.81
N ILE A 64 -8.19 11.19 10.06
CA ILE A 64 -8.62 10.33 11.19
C ILE A 64 -9.78 11.00 11.92
N GLY A 65 -10.50 10.28 12.75
CA GLY A 65 -11.49 10.87 13.66
C GLY A 65 -10.85 11.47 14.92
N SER A 66 -11.60 12.32 15.61
CA SER A 66 -11.24 12.84 16.95
C SER A 66 -11.72 11.85 18.03
N ASP A 67 -11.34 10.59 17.91
CA ASP A 67 -11.83 9.48 18.72
C ASP A 67 -10.67 8.59 19.24
N THR A 68 -11.04 7.51 19.95
CA THR A 68 -10.08 6.54 20.52
C THR A 68 -9.23 5.87 19.43
N ASN A 69 -9.84 5.51 18.30
CA ASN A 69 -9.13 4.90 17.17
C ASN A 69 -8.14 5.88 16.53
N GLY A 70 -8.50 7.17 16.38
CA GLY A 70 -7.58 8.20 15.93
C GLY A 70 -6.38 8.39 16.85
N SER A 71 -6.64 8.36 18.17
CA SER A 71 -5.60 8.38 19.20
C SER A 71 -4.72 7.14 19.15
N PHE A 72 -5.29 5.97 18.89
CA PHE A 72 -4.56 4.71 18.71
C PHE A 72 -3.60 4.78 17.52
N ILE A 73 -4.05 5.30 16.36
CA ILE A 73 -3.19 5.52 15.20
C ILE A 73 -2.03 6.47 15.51
N LYS A 74 -2.29 7.59 16.22
CA LYS A 74 -1.22 8.53 16.61
C LYS A 74 -0.18 7.89 17.55
N LYS A 75 -0.61 7.11 18.53
CA LYS A 75 0.27 6.35 19.44
C LYS A 75 1.12 5.34 18.66
N HIS A 76 0.52 4.64 17.69
CA HIS A 76 1.24 3.74 16.80
C HIS A 76 2.32 4.48 16.00
N CYS A 77 1.99 5.63 15.40
CA CYS A 77 2.96 6.46 14.71
C CYS A 77 4.14 6.85 15.62
N GLN A 78 3.86 7.29 16.84
CA GLN A 78 4.88 7.65 17.84
C GLN A 78 5.79 6.45 18.16
N LYS A 79 5.22 5.28 18.42
CA LYS A 79 5.95 4.03 18.70
C LYS A 79 6.93 3.67 17.58
N HIS A 80 6.56 3.92 16.33
CA HIS A 80 7.34 3.58 15.14
C HIS A 80 8.10 4.77 14.55
N GLN A 81 8.28 5.86 15.32
CA GLN A 81 9.03 7.07 14.91
C GLN A 81 8.50 7.71 13.62
N ILE A 82 7.20 7.58 13.38
CA ILE A 82 6.49 8.18 12.24
C ILE A 82 5.87 9.51 12.70
N GLN A 83 6.21 10.58 12.02
CA GLN A 83 5.64 11.91 12.28
C GLN A 83 4.17 11.94 11.86
N SER A 84 3.28 12.32 12.78
CA SER A 84 1.82 12.28 12.59
C SER A 84 1.14 13.66 12.58
N GLN A 85 1.91 14.75 12.52
CA GLN A 85 1.37 16.11 12.54
C GLN A 85 0.50 16.46 11.31
N LEU A 86 0.57 15.66 10.25
CA LEU A 86 -0.26 15.80 9.06
C LEU A 86 -1.41 14.77 8.99
N LEU A 87 -1.66 14.04 10.06
CA LEU A 87 -2.91 13.31 10.27
C LEU A 87 -3.95 14.30 10.80
N VAL A 88 -4.89 14.69 9.92
CA VAL A 88 -5.93 15.68 10.25
C VAL A 88 -7.08 15.00 10.96
N ALA A 89 -7.35 15.41 12.20
CA ALA A 89 -8.46 14.88 12.98
C ALA A 89 -9.79 15.57 12.58
N SER A 90 -10.76 14.78 12.17
CA SER A 90 -12.14 15.22 11.89
C SER A 90 -12.99 15.14 13.15
N LYS A 91 -13.86 16.15 13.35
CA LYS A 91 -14.92 16.12 14.35
C LYS A 91 -16.25 15.59 13.79
N SER A 92 -16.38 15.51 12.46
CA SER A 92 -17.61 15.12 11.74
C SER A 92 -17.65 13.66 11.32
N ALA A 93 -16.55 12.92 11.46
CA ALA A 93 -16.49 11.51 11.11
C ALA A 93 -15.56 10.77 12.06
N SER A 94 -15.93 9.55 12.45
CA SER A 94 -15.07 8.65 13.22
C SER A 94 -13.92 8.11 12.38
N THR A 95 -12.87 7.67 13.04
CA THR A 95 -11.74 7.01 12.40
C THR A 95 -12.20 5.75 11.66
N SER A 96 -11.64 5.54 10.48
CA SER A 96 -11.83 4.31 9.73
C SER A 96 -11.44 3.08 10.56
N HIS A 97 -12.21 2.03 10.42
CA HIS A 97 -11.91 0.74 11.06
C HIS A 97 -12.36 -0.43 10.19
N SER A 98 -11.77 -1.56 10.43
CA SER A 98 -12.22 -2.83 9.86
C SER A 98 -12.46 -3.87 10.94
N VAL A 99 -13.38 -4.78 10.66
CA VAL A 99 -13.57 -6.02 11.40
C VAL A 99 -13.04 -7.14 10.51
N CYS A 100 -12.02 -7.83 10.98
CA CYS A 100 -11.43 -8.98 10.33
C CYS A 100 -11.88 -10.25 11.05
N MET A 101 -12.66 -11.07 10.39
CA MET A 101 -13.04 -12.40 10.87
C MET A 101 -12.04 -13.42 10.34
N PHE A 102 -11.37 -14.13 11.23
CA PHE A 102 -10.33 -15.08 10.91
C PHE A 102 -10.69 -16.49 11.40
N GLU A 103 -11.01 -17.36 10.46
CA GLU A 103 -11.17 -18.79 10.67
C GLU A 103 -9.83 -19.50 10.46
N LYS A 104 -9.49 -20.44 11.36
CA LYS A 104 -8.25 -21.22 11.24
C LYS A 104 -8.19 -21.94 9.88
N GLN A 105 -7.07 -21.79 9.18
CA GLN A 105 -6.80 -22.39 7.85
C GLN A 105 -7.69 -21.91 6.70
N LYS A 106 -8.47 -20.83 6.90
CA LYS A 106 -9.27 -20.21 5.84
C LYS A 106 -8.79 -18.80 5.54
N GLU A 107 -9.30 -18.22 4.45
CA GLU A 107 -9.07 -16.82 4.11
C GLU A 107 -9.78 -15.90 5.11
N ARG A 108 -9.22 -14.72 5.32
CA ARG A 108 -9.82 -13.70 6.18
C ARG A 108 -10.98 -13.01 5.48
N THR A 109 -12.04 -12.72 6.21
CA THR A 109 -13.18 -11.94 5.74
C THR A 109 -13.18 -10.57 6.43
N PHE A 110 -13.36 -9.50 5.65
CA PHE A 110 -13.30 -8.14 6.15
C PHE A 110 -14.61 -7.40 5.99
N LEU A 111 -15.01 -6.67 7.02
CA LEU A 111 -15.98 -5.58 6.94
C LEU A 111 -15.21 -4.28 7.13
N TYR A 112 -15.40 -3.31 6.23
CA TYR A 112 -14.65 -2.06 6.24
C TYR A 112 -15.59 -0.86 6.36
N PHE A 113 -15.29 0.01 7.32
CA PHE A 113 -15.93 1.31 7.48
C PHE A 113 -14.94 2.43 7.17
N ALA A 114 -15.22 3.17 6.11
CA ALA A 114 -14.30 4.21 5.62
C ALA A 114 -14.18 5.43 6.54
N GLY A 115 -15.25 5.83 7.23
CA GLY A 115 -15.23 6.93 8.19
C GLY A 115 -14.52 8.19 7.66
N ALA A 116 -13.58 8.70 8.45
CA ALA A 116 -12.80 9.90 8.12
C ALA A 116 -11.95 9.76 6.84
N ASN A 117 -11.63 8.55 6.38
CA ASN A 117 -10.93 8.36 5.10
C ASN A 117 -11.74 8.90 3.93
N ASN A 118 -13.08 8.87 3.99
CA ASN A 118 -13.92 9.48 2.96
C ASN A 118 -13.80 11.02 2.88
N LEU A 119 -13.22 11.64 3.90
CA LEU A 119 -12.97 13.09 3.93
C LEU A 119 -11.58 13.46 3.41
N LEU A 120 -10.74 12.46 3.08
CA LEU A 120 -9.39 12.69 2.60
C LEU A 120 -9.41 13.52 1.30
N ASP A 121 -8.79 14.70 1.35
CA ASP A 121 -8.86 15.70 0.29
C ASP A 121 -7.50 16.41 0.12
N THR A 122 -7.37 17.25 -0.90
CA THR A 122 -6.14 17.96 -1.26
C THR A 122 -5.54 18.79 -0.13
N HIS A 123 -6.37 19.33 0.76
CA HIS A 123 -5.91 20.11 1.91
C HIS A 123 -5.16 19.29 2.98
N HIS A 124 -5.19 17.96 2.89
CA HIS A 124 -4.40 17.07 3.75
C HIS A 124 -2.93 16.98 3.31
N PHE A 125 -2.64 17.36 2.07
CA PHE A 125 -1.28 17.37 1.52
C PHE A 125 -0.63 18.75 1.67
N LYS A 126 -0.07 19.02 2.85
CA LYS A 126 0.48 20.36 3.21
C LYS A 126 2.00 20.36 3.24
N LEU A 127 2.65 20.35 2.06
CA LEU A 127 4.11 20.39 1.95
C LEU A 127 4.74 21.63 2.62
N ASN A 128 4.04 22.76 2.63
CA ASN A 128 4.50 24.01 3.26
C ASN A 128 4.59 23.94 4.80
N LYS A 129 3.94 22.94 5.41
CA LYS A 129 4.03 22.70 6.86
C LYS A 129 5.20 21.80 7.25
N LEU A 130 5.94 21.28 6.28
CA LEU A 130 7.08 20.42 6.52
C LEU A 130 8.38 21.23 6.55
N LYS A 131 9.20 21.03 7.59
CA LYS A 131 10.54 21.62 7.68
C LYS A 131 11.41 21.18 6.50
N ASN A 132 11.34 19.90 6.13
CA ASN A 132 12.01 19.31 4.98
C ASN A 132 10.97 18.63 4.07
N ARG A 133 11.10 18.81 2.76
CA ARG A 133 10.25 18.10 1.78
C ARG A 133 10.66 16.63 1.72
N PRO A 134 9.72 15.69 1.60
CA PRO A 134 10.06 14.28 1.42
C PRO A 134 10.73 14.07 0.06
N LYS A 135 11.67 13.12 -0.02
CA LYS A 135 12.24 12.64 -1.28
C LYS A 135 11.23 11.78 -2.06
N ILE A 136 10.42 11.00 -1.33
CA ILE A 136 9.42 10.10 -1.89
C ILE A 136 8.05 10.40 -1.26
N LEU A 137 7.02 10.44 -2.08
CA LEU A 137 5.61 10.37 -1.69
C LEU A 137 5.08 8.99 -2.08
N TYR A 138 4.77 8.17 -1.08
CA TYR A 138 3.99 6.94 -1.25
C TYR A 138 2.50 7.26 -1.12
N VAL A 139 1.68 6.74 -2.04
CA VAL A 139 0.22 6.86 -2.01
C VAL A 139 -0.40 5.47 -2.02
N GLY A 140 -1.13 5.13 -1.01
CA GLY A 140 -1.84 3.84 -0.90
C GLY A 140 -3.16 3.99 -0.14
N TYR A 141 -4.26 3.47 -0.65
CA TYR A 141 -4.42 2.75 -1.91
C TYR A 141 -5.33 3.56 -2.84
N ILE A 142 -4.91 3.83 -4.08
CA ILE A 142 -5.83 4.43 -5.08
C ILE A 142 -7.06 3.52 -5.21
N THR A 143 -8.23 4.14 -5.40
CA THR A 143 -9.57 3.57 -5.44
C THR A 143 -10.22 3.33 -4.07
N LEU A 144 -9.51 3.65 -2.97
CA LEU A 144 -10.05 3.70 -1.61
C LEU A 144 -9.82 5.06 -0.91
N LEU A 145 -9.38 6.08 -1.65
CA LEU A 145 -8.97 7.37 -1.08
C LEU A 145 -10.12 8.38 -0.89
N GLY A 146 -11.37 7.93 -0.93
CA GLY A 146 -12.52 8.79 -0.71
C GLY A 146 -12.60 9.95 -1.72
N LYS A 147 -12.60 11.20 -1.24
CA LYS A 147 -12.68 12.37 -2.12
C LYS A 147 -11.50 12.51 -3.08
N LEU A 148 -10.32 11.99 -2.75
CA LEU A 148 -9.17 12.08 -3.64
C LEU A 148 -9.36 11.32 -4.95
N ASP A 149 -10.13 10.23 -4.92
CA ASP A 149 -10.45 9.44 -6.12
C ASP A 149 -11.57 10.05 -6.96
N GLN A 150 -12.34 11.00 -6.38
CA GLN A 150 -13.46 11.63 -7.10
C GLN A 150 -12.97 12.60 -8.17
N PHE A 151 -13.66 12.56 -9.33
CA PHE A 151 -13.42 13.49 -10.41
C PHE A 151 -14.00 14.87 -10.10
N PHE A 152 -13.19 15.89 -10.31
CA PHE A 152 -13.54 17.30 -10.25
C PHE A 152 -12.90 18.00 -11.46
N ASN A 153 -13.69 18.70 -12.28
CA ASN A 153 -13.21 19.35 -13.51
C ASN A 153 -12.33 18.44 -14.39
N LYS A 154 -12.82 17.24 -14.70
CA LYS A 154 -12.18 16.22 -15.56
C LYS A 154 -10.90 15.58 -15.00
N GLN A 155 -10.47 15.91 -13.78
CA GLN A 155 -9.32 15.30 -13.10
C GLN A 155 -9.71 14.81 -11.71
N THR A 156 -9.02 13.81 -11.17
CA THR A 156 -9.19 13.43 -9.78
C THR A 156 -8.49 14.43 -8.86
N ARG A 157 -8.96 14.55 -7.62
CA ARG A 157 -8.26 15.40 -6.64
C ARG A 157 -6.87 14.86 -6.31
N LEU A 158 -6.68 13.54 -6.41
CA LEU A 158 -5.37 12.93 -6.28
C LEU A 158 -4.38 13.46 -7.33
N GLN A 159 -4.81 13.68 -8.58
CA GLN A 159 -3.94 14.26 -9.61
C GLN A 159 -3.38 15.63 -9.19
N ILE A 160 -4.15 16.45 -8.46
CA ILE A 160 -3.69 17.74 -7.97
C ILE A 160 -2.49 17.56 -7.03
N ILE A 161 -2.60 16.58 -6.12
CA ILE A 161 -1.53 16.22 -5.17
C ILE A 161 -0.30 15.69 -5.90
N LEU A 162 -0.49 14.73 -6.79
CA LEU A 162 0.62 14.14 -7.55
C LEU A 162 1.33 15.18 -8.43
N LYS A 163 0.57 16.07 -9.09
CA LYS A 163 1.12 17.20 -9.84
C LYS A 163 1.92 18.15 -8.97
N GLN A 164 1.44 18.43 -7.75
CA GLN A 164 2.17 19.24 -6.78
C GLN A 164 3.45 18.55 -6.31
N ALA A 165 3.41 17.24 -6.09
CA ALA A 165 4.60 16.45 -5.76
C ALA A 165 5.66 16.54 -6.87
N LYS A 166 5.26 16.38 -8.13
CA LYS A 166 6.16 16.50 -9.28
C LYS A 166 6.78 17.88 -9.41
N LYS A 167 6.00 18.98 -9.23
CA LYS A 167 6.52 20.35 -9.22
C LYS A 167 7.58 20.59 -8.14
N ASN A 168 7.58 19.78 -7.09
CA ASN A 168 8.55 19.85 -5.99
C ASN A 168 9.66 18.80 -6.10
N ASN A 169 9.83 18.13 -7.25
CA ASN A 169 10.82 17.09 -7.51
C ASN A 169 10.71 15.89 -6.55
N ILE A 170 9.50 15.58 -6.07
CA ILE A 170 9.22 14.45 -5.21
C ILE A 170 8.93 13.22 -6.09
N ILE A 171 9.60 12.11 -5.82
CA ILE A 171 9.34 10.82 -6.48
C ILE A 171 8.00 10.28 -5.97
N THR A 172 7.12 9.90 -6.87
CA THR A 172 5.80 9.36 -6.54
C THR A 172 5.78 7.83 -6.73
N VAL A 173 5.45 7.13 -5.66
CA VAL A 173 5.27 5.67 -5.63
C VAL A 173 3.82 5.40 -5.25
N VAL A 174 3.11 4.69 -6.09
CA VAL A 174 1.66 4.51 -5.94
C VAL A 174 1.32 3.03 -5.93
N ASP A 175 0.48 2.65 -5.00
CA ASP A 175 -0.07 1.31 -4.84
C ASP A 175 -1.60 1.34 -4.93
N LEU A 176 -2.20 0.23 -5.31
CA LEU A 176 -3.64 0.11 -5.50
C LEU A 176 -4.28 -0.74 -4.40
N ALA A 177 -5.60 -0.88 -4.48
CA ALA A 177 -6.34 -1.88 -3.73
C ALA A 177 -7.15 -2.74 -4.68
N SER A 178 -7.16 -4.03 -4.43
CA SER A 178 -7.97 -4.99 -5.17
C SER A 178 -9.45 -4.80 -4.81
N ASN A 179 -10.16 -3.93 -5.51
CA ASN A 179 -11.59 -3.69 -5.31
C ASN A 179 -12.37 -3.70 -6.63
N LYS A 180 -13.69 -3.74 -6.52
CA LYS A 180 -14.61 -3.78 -7.67
C LYS A 180 -15.18 -2.40 -8.04
N ASP A 181 -14.44 -1.30 -7.83
CA ASP A 181 -14.88 0.03 -8.23
C ASP A 181 -15.10 0.07 -9.76
N PRO A 182 -16.29 0.42 -10.25
CA PRO A 182 -16.56 0.53 -11.69
C PRO A 182 -15.64 1.54 -12.40
N GLN A 183 -15.13 2.53 -11.69
CA GLN A 183 -14.24 3.56 -12.21
C GLN A 183 -12.75 3.25 -12.02
N PHE A 184 -12.41 2.05 -11.46
CA PHE A 184 -11.03 1.64 -11.13
C PHE A 184 -10.02 2.04 -12.22
N GLN A 185 -10.24 1.55 -13.44
CA GLN A 185 -9.33 1.81 -14.57
C GLN A 185 -9.26 3.31 -14.91
N LYS A 186 -10.38 4.03 -14.87
CA LYS A 186 -10.45 5.46 -15.18
C LYS A 186 -9.67 6.29 -14.15
N ILE A 187 -9.84 5.99 -12.87
CA ILE A 187 -9.15 6.66 -11.76
C ILE A 187 -7.64 6.46 -11.89
N VAL A 188 -7.18 5.21 -12.07
CA VAL A 188 -5.76 4.88 -12.19
C VAL A 188 -5.16 5.57 -13.42
N PHE A 189 -5.76 5.41 -14.60
CA PHE A 189 -5.24 5.99 -15.84
C PHE A 189 -5.14 7.52 -15.79
N SER A 190 -6.08 8.18 -15.13
CA SER A 190 -6.04 9.64 -14.99
C SER A 190 -4.81 10.12 -14.20
N SER A 191 -4.30 9.31 -13.28
CA SER A 191 -3.19 9.65 -12.40
C SER A 191 -1.80 9.33 -12.97
N LEU A 192 -1.72 8.45 -13.98
CA LEU A 192 -0.45 7.94 -14.55
C LEU A 192 0.57 9.03 -14.95
N PRO A 193 0.17 10.19 -15.55
CA PRO A 193 1.14 11.22 -15.94
C PRO A 193 1.95 11.82 -14.79
N TYR A 194 1.57 11.53 -13.55
CA TYR A 194 2.23 12.07 -12.35
C TYR A 194 2.78 10.98 -11.44
N ILE A 195 2.79 9.72 -11.92
CA ILE A 195 3.29 8.55 -11.18
C ILE A 195 4.66 8.17 -11.73
N ASP A 196 5.68 8.14 -10.86
CA ASP A 196 6.99 7.59 -11.21
C ASP A 196 6.96 6.05 -11.21
N TYR A 197 6.45 5.45 -10.14
CA TYR A 197 6.39 4.01 -9.97
C TYR A 197 4.97 3.59 -9.57
N LEU A 198 4.37 2.72 -10.37
CA LEU A 198 3.08 2.10 -10.07
C LEU A 198 3.32 0.64 -9.68
N LEU A 199 2.93 0.27 -8.46
CA LEU A 199 3.00 -1.09 -7.95
C LEU A 199 1.64 -1.74 -8.05
N LEU A 200 1.61 -2.99 -8.48
CA LEU A 200 0.40 -3.78 -8.66
C LEU A 200 0.66 -5.22 -8.22
N ASN A 201 -0.28 -5.81 -7.51
CA ASN A 201 -0.32 -7.27 -7.44
C ASN A 201 -0.95 -7.85 -8.72
N GLU A 202 -0.94 -9.19 -8.86
CA GLU A 202 -1.47 -9.86 -10.04
C GLU A 202 -2.98 -9.65 -10.22
N ILE A 203 -3.74 -9.47 -9.14
CA ILE A 203 -5.20 -9.23 -9.19
C ILE A 203 -5.46 -7.81 -9.72
N GLU A 204 -4.77 -6.82 -9.18
CA GLU A 204 -4.89 -5.42 -9.59
C GLU A 204 -4.44 -5.21 -11.03
N ALA A 205 -3.38 -5.89 -11.45
CA ALA A 205 -2.94 -5.87 -12.84
C ALA A 205 -4.01 -6.45 -13.78
N GLN A 206 -4.69 -7.55 -13.39
CA GLN A 206 -5.80 -8.09 -14.17
C GLN A 206 -6.99 -7.13 -14.22
N LEU A 207 -7.33 -6.47 -13.11
CA LEU A 207 -8.37 -5.45 -13.07
C LEU A 207 -8.01 -4.25 -13.96
N LEU A 208 -6.76 -3.78 -13.91
CA LEU A 208 -6.28 -2.63 -14.67
C LEU A 208 -6.26 -2.91 -16.17
N PHE A 209 -5.82 -4.07 -16.58
CA PHE A 209 -5.74 -4.44 -18.00
C PHE A 209 -7.03 -5.05 -18.54
N LYS A 210 -7.94 -5.49 -17.67
CA LYS A 210 -9.15 -6.28 -18.00
C LYS A 210 -8.80 -7.54 -18.81
N GLU A 211 -7.67 -8.15 -18.47
CA GLU A 211 -7.14 -9.33 -19.15
C GLU A 211 -6.45 -10.27 -18.16
N SER A 212 -6.55 -11.58 -18.39
CA SER A 212 -5.74 -12.53 -17.65
C SER A 212 -4.25 -12.33 -17.98
N ILE A 213 -3.45 -12.18 -16.94
CA ILE A 213 -2.00 -11.97 -17.05
C ILE A 213 -1.19 -13.17 -16.54
N ILE A 214 -1.90 -14.23 -16.15
CA ILE A 214 -1.30 -15.47 -15.65
C ILE A 214 -1.30 -16.50 -16.77
N ASN A 215 -0.22 -17.25 -16.91
CA ASN A 215 -0.12 -18.35 -17.87
C ASN A 215 -0.69 -19.66 -17.27
N SER A 216 -0.74 -20.72 -18.07
CA SER A 216 -1.22 -22.04 -17.66
C SER A 216 -0.47 -22.66 -16.46
N LYS A 217 0.76 -22.24 -16.19
CA LYS A 217 1.56 -22.65 -15.02
C LYS A 217 1.36 -21.75 -13.80
N LYS A 218 0.36 -20.90 -13.81
CA LYS A 218 0.06 -19.91 -12.75
C LYS A 218 1.17 -18.86 -12.50
N ASN A 219 2.09 -18.68 -13.45
CA ASN A 219 3.11 -17.63 -13.40
C ASN A 219 2.70 -16.40 -14.20
N LEU A 220 3.33 -15.25 -13.94
CA LEU A 220 3.11 -14.03 -14.71
C LEU A 220 3.48 -14.25 -16.19
N ASN A 221 2.57 -13.90 -17.09
CA ASN A 221 2.83 -13.94 -18.54
C ASN A 221 3.62 -12.69 -18.95
N LYS A 222 4.95 -12.77 -18.86
CA LYS A 222 5.87 -11.67 -19.10
C LYS A 222 5.69 -11.02 -20.47
N LYS A 223 5.61 -11.84 -21.55
CA LYS A 223 5.45 -11.33 -22.92
C LYS A 223 4.16 -10.51 -23.05
N LYS A 224 3.07 -11.03 -22.49
CA LYS A 224 1.77 -10.35 -22.48
C LYS A 224 1.83 -9.06 -21.67
N LEU A 225 2.42 -9.10 -20.46
CA LEU A 225 2.55 -7.93 -19.58
C LEU A 225 3.39 -6.82 -20.20
N ILE A 226 4.51 -7.14 -20.85
CA ILE A 226 5.32 -6.17 -21.60
C ILE A 226 4.49 -5.56 -22.75
N GLY A 227 3.69 -6.35 -23.44
CA GLY A 227 2.77 -5.84 -24.46
C GLY A 227 1.71 -4.89 -23.90
N LEU A 228 1.08 -5.26 -22.79
CA LEU A 228 0.03 -4.47 -22.12
C LEU A 228 0.59 -3.18 -21.49
N SER A 229 1.80 -3.23 -20.95
CA SER A 229 2.46 -2.05 -20.34
C SER A 229 2.64 -0.89 -21.32
N LYS A 230 2.71 -1.15 -22.63
CA LYS A 230 2.74 -0.10 -23.65
C LYS A 230 1.54 0.85 -23.55
N LYS A 231 0.36 0.34 -23.14
CA LYS A 231 -0.83 1.17 -22.87
C LYS A 231 -0.60 2.11 -21.70
N ILE A 232 0.08 1.63 -20.64
CA ILE A 232 0.41 2.41 -19.44
C ILE A 232 1.41 3.52 -19.79
N PHE A 233 2.47 3.20 -20.54
CA PHE A 233 3.43 4.20 -20.98
C PHE A 233 2.82 5.26 -21.89
N LYS A 234 1.93 4.87 -22.81
CA LYS A 234 1.17 5.82 -23.65
C LYS A 234 0.26 6.74 -22.81
N LYS A 235 -0.14 6.33 -21.63
CA LYS A 235 -0.93 7.14 -20.68
C LYS A 235 -0.05 8.02 -19.79
N GLY A 236 1.28 7.92 -19.89
CA GLY A 236 2.21 8.89 -19.34
C GLY A 236 2.89 8.51 -18.04
N ILE A 237 2.88 7.24 -17.61
CA ILE A 237 3.69 6.86 -16.44
C ILE A 237 5.16 7.24 -16.66
N LEU A 238 5.79 7.79 -15.61
CA LEU A 238 7.08 8.49 -15.79
C LEU A 238 8.29 7.56 -15.77
N LYS A 239 8.28 6.50 -14.95
CA LYS A 239 9.45 5.61 -14.82
C LYS A 239 9.12 4.16 -15.09
N ALA A 240 8.28 3.53 -14.24
CA ALA A 240 8.05 2.11 -14.34
C ALA A 240 6.74 1.61 -13.75
N LEU A 241 6.34 0.44 -14.27
CA LEU A 241 5.31 -0.42 -13.74
C LEU A 241 5.99 -1.60 -13.04
N ILE A 242 5.57 -1.92 -11.83
CA ILE A 242 6.03 -3.08 -11.06
C ILE A 242 4.83 -3.98 -10.80
N ILE A 243 4.90 -5.22 -11.28
CA ILE A 243 3.85 -6.22 -11.03
C ILE A 243 4.47 -7.31 -10.18
N HIS A 244 3.85 -7.62 -9.04
CA HIS A 244 4.32 -8.66 -8.15
C HIS A 244 3.24 -9.70 -7.86
N SER A 245 3.68 -10.89 -7.56
CA SER A 245 2.91 -12.01 -7.06
C SER A 245 3.68 -12.67 -5.91
N PRO A 246 3.12 -13.66 -5.20
CA PRO A 246 3.87 -14.39 -4.16
C PRO A 246 5.18 -15.01 -4.66
N ASP A 247 5.25 -15.42 -5.93
CA ASP A 247 6.36 -16.19 -6.47
C ASP A 247 7.36 -15.37 -7.30
N GLU A 248 6.93 -14.24 -7.85
CA GLU A 248 7.76 -13.48 -8.79
C GLU A 248 7.33 -12.03 -8.92
N SER A 249 8.23 -11.18 -9.44
CA SER A 249 7.89 -9.82 -9.87
C SER A 249 8.50 -9.47 -11.21
N LEU A 250 7.85 -8.51 -11.87
CA LEU A 250 8.26 -7.97 -13.16
C LEU A 250 8.28 -6.43 -13.08
N TYR A 251 9.46 -5.85 -13.17
CA TYR A 251 9.67 -4.43 -13.41
C TYR A 251 9.66 -4.17 -14.89
N ILE A 252 8.93 -3.17 -15.36
CA ILE A 252 8.86 -2.77 -16.76
C ILE A 252 9.02 -1.26 -16.84
N SER A 253 10.03 -0.80 -17.57
CA SER A 253 10.23 0.59 -17.98
C SER A 253 10.16 0.73 -19.51
N LEU A 254 10.38 1.92 -20.03
CA LEU A 254 10.47 2.12 -21.47
C LEU A 254 11.68 1.40 -22.08
N ASN A 255 12.78 1.28 -21.32
CA ASN A 255 14.08 0.83 -21.83
C ASN A 255 14.41 -0.62 -21.48
N GLU A 256 13.81 -1.16 -20.41
CA GLU A 256 14.15 -2.49 -19.91
C GLU A 256 12.99 -3.19 -19.20
N SER A 257 13.13 -4.50 -19.06
CA SER A 257 12.29 -5.28 -18.16
C SER A 257 13.16 -6.22 -17.32
N ILE A 258 12.91 -6.24 -16.01
CA ILE A 258 13.65 -7.07 -15.06
C ILE A 258 12.67 -7.99 -14.36
N HIS A 259 12.92 -9.28 -14.47
CA HIS A 259 12.16 -10.32 -13.81
C HIS A 259 12.95 -10.89 -12.62
N THR A 260 12.31 -11.03 -11.48
CA THR A 260 12.87 -11.71 -10.31
C THR A 260 11.91 -12.76 -9.78
N LYS A 261 12.47 -13.82 -9.20
CA LYS A 261 11.71 -14.85 -8.48
C LYS A 261 11.86 -14.66 -6.98
N SER A 262 10.79 -14.86 -6.26
CA SER A 262 10.80 -14.94 -4.80
C SER A 262 11.46 -16.24 -4.33
N LYS A 263 12.09 -16.22 -3.17
CA LYS A 263 12.49 -17.46 -2.48
C LYS A 263 11.24 -18.16 -1.96
N LYS A 264 11.05 -19.43 -2.30
CA LYS A 264 9.93 -20.23 -1.81
C LYS A 264 9.96 -20.34 -0.28
N ILE A 265 8.82 -20.12 0.33
CA ILE A 265 8.60 -20.33 1.76
C ILE A 265 7.92 -21.69 1.92
N ALA A 266 8.41 -22.53 2.83
CA ALA A 266 7.73 -23.75 3.19
C ALA A 266 6.33 -23.43 3.75
N LYS A 267 5.30 -24.13 3.30
CA LYS A 267 3.89 -23.86 3.71
C LYS A 267 3.73 -23.87 5.23
N SER A 268 4.46 -24.74 5.93
CA SER A 268 4.46 -24.83 7.40
C SER A 268 5.01 -23.59 8.11
N LYS A 269 5.73 -22.70 7.40
CA LYS A 269 6.29 -21.44 7.94
C LYS A 269 5.41 -20.23 7.62
N ILE A 270 4.34 -20.41 6.86
CA ILE A 270 3.42 -19.31 6.53
C ILE A 270 2.40 -19.19 7.64
N VAL A 271 2.44 -18.06 8.34
CA VAL A 271 1.48 -17.73 9.41
C VAL A 271 0.26 -17.02 8.83
N ASN A 272 0.49 -16.03 7.97
CA ASN A 272 -0.56 -15.32 7.26
C ASN A 272 0.01 -14.59 6.02
N SER A 273 -0.84 -14.11 5.12
CA SER A 273 -0.43 -13.37 3.91
C SER A 273 -0.72 -11.87 3.97
N VAL A 274 -1.39 -11.41 5.04
CA VAL A 274 -1.78 -9.99 5.17
C VAL A 274 -0.55 -9.14 5.39
N GLY A 275 -0.47 -7.99 4.71
CA GLY A 275 0.66 -7.08 4.78
C GLY A 275 1.88 -7.49 3.95
N ALA A 276 1.88 -8.66 3.30
CA ALA A 276 3.00 -9.07 2.45
C ALA A 276 3.22 -8.13 1.25
N GLY A 277 2.14 -7.60 0.66
CA GLY A 277 2.18 -6.59 -0.39
C GLY A 277 2.77 -5.27 0.12
N ASP A 278 2.32 -4.79 1.29
CA ASP A 278 2.85 -3.56 1.91
C ASP A 278 4.33 -3.72 2.27
N ALA A 279 4.73 -4.88 2.79
CA ALA A 279 6.13 -5.19 3.07
C ALA A 279 6.98 -5.23 1.79
N PHE A 280 6.45 -5.78 0.68
CA PHE A 280 7.10 -5.69 -0.63
C PHE A 280 7.27 -4.24 -1.05
N CYS A 281 6.20 -3.42 -0.95
CA CYS A 281 6.24 -1.98 -1.22
C CYS A 281 7.30 -1.27 -0.38
N ALA A 282 7.35 -1.55 0.94
CA ALA A 282 8.34 -0.97 1.84
C ALA A 282 9.77 -1.31 1.41
N GLY A 283 10.04 -2.58 1.09
CA GLY A 283 11.34 -3.02 0.57
C GLY A 283 11.71 -2.36 -0.76
N PHE A 284 10.74 -2.22 -1.67
CA PHE A 284 10.91 -1.51 -2.95
C PHE A 284 11.25 -0.03 -2.73
N ILE A 285 10.48 0.67 -1.90
CA ILE A 285 10.71 2.09 -1.55
C ILE A 285 12.08 2.28 -0.89
N TYR A 286 12.47 1.37 0.00
CA TYR A 286 13.79 1.41 0.61
C TYR A 286 14.90 1.37 -0.45
N GLY A 287 14.81 0.43 -1.41
CA GLY A 287 15.79 0.30 -2.48
C GLY A 287 15.85 1.52 -3.41
N ILE A 288 14.69 2.10 -3.77
CA ILE A 288 14.61 3.34 -4.54
C ILE A 288 15.25 4.51 -3.77
N TYR A 289 15.01 4.59 -2.48
CA TYR A 289 15.55 5.66 -1.65
C TYR A 289 17.08 5.62 -1.58
N GLU A 290 17.64 4.41 -1.42
CA GLU A 290 19.08 4.13 -1.34
C GLU A 290 19.76 4.05 -2.73
N ASN A 291 19.00 4.24 -3.82
CA ASN A 291 19.48 4.15 -5.21
C ASN A 291 20.13 2.78 -5.55
N TRP A 292 19.60 1.68 -4.99
CA TRP A 292 20.05 0.35 -5.37
C TRP A 292 19.71 0.03 -6.83
N ASN A 293 20.49 -0.87 -7.45
CA ASN A 293 20.09 -1.39 -8.74
C ASN A 293 18.73 -2.11 -8.63
N MET A 294 17.95 -2.08 -9.71
CA MET A 294 16.56 -2.53 -9.67
C MET A 294 16.42 -4.01 -9.34
N LYS A 295 17.35 -4.86 -9.82
CA LYS A 295 17.33 -6.30 -9.48
C LYS A 295 17.48 -6.54 -7.98
N THR A 296 18.42 -5.86 -7.32
CA THR A 296 18.62 -5.93 -5.86
C THR A 296 17.37 -5.39 -5.13
N THR A 297 16.82 -4.28 -5.59
CA THR A 297 15.60 -3.67 -5.03
C THR A 297 14.45 -4.68 -5.02
N LEU A 298 14.17 -5.34 -6.15
CA LEU A 298 13.10 -6.32 -6.25
C LEU A 298 13.35 -7.57 -5.39
N LEU A 299 14.59 -8.07 -5.33
CA LEU A 299 14.93 -9.21 -4.48
C LEU A 299 14.74 -8.90 -2.99
N LYS A 300 15.13 -7.70 -2.54
CA LYS A 300 14.91 -7.26 -1.15
C LYS A 300 13.44 -6.99 -0.86
N ALA A 301 12.68 -6.45 -1.82
CA ALA A 301 11.23 -6.30 -1.72
C ALA A 301 10.53 -7.67 -1.53
N HIS A 302 10.90 -8.68 -2.32
CA HIS A 302 10.41 -10.04 -2.12
C HIS A 302 10.79 -10.63 -0.75
N ALA A 303 12.03 -10.39 -0.32
CA ALA A 303 12.48 -10.89 0.97
C ALA A 303 11.70 -10.25 2.13
N ALA A 304 11.33 -8.97 2.03
CA ALA A 304 10.49 -8.28 3.01
C ALA A 304 9.06 -8.88 3.02
N GLY A 305 8.42 -9.05 1.86
CA GLY A 305 7.11 -9.70 1.76
C GLY A 305 7.13 -11.13 2.31
N ALA A 306 8.18 -11.90 1.98
CA ALA A 306 8.36 -13.26 2.49
C ALA A 306 8.60 -13.32 4.01
N ALA A 307 9.26 -12.32 4.58
CA ALA A 307 9.46 -12.21 6.03
C ALA A 307 8.14 -11.89 6.73
N MET A 308 7.30 -11.00 6.17
CA MET A 308 5.98 -10.67 6.70
C MET A 308 5.07 -11.90 6.77
N MET A 309 5.10 -12.76 5.78
CA MET A 309 4.27 -13.98 5.79
C MET A 309 4.59 -14.96 6.92
N LYS A 310 5.72 -14.80 7.62
CA LYS A 310 6.16 -15.70 8.71
C LYS A 310 5.80 -15.19 10.11
N VAL A 311 5.16 -14.03 10.20
CA VAL A 311 4.83 -13.40 11.50
C VAL A 311 3.32 -13.18 11.62
N ASP A 312 2.81 -13.24 12.84
CA ASP A 312 1.40 -12.93 13.13
C ASP A 312 1.23 -11.42 13.32
N ALA A 313 1.35 -10.70 12.21
CA ALA A 313 1.16 -9.25 12.12
C ALA A 313 0.88 -8.85 10.68
N SER A 314 0.30 -7.67 10.48
CA SER A 314 0.14 -7.04 9.15
C SER A 314 1.24 -6.04 8.83
N SER A 315 2.04 -5.63 9.81
CA SER A 315 3.19 -4.73 9.67
C SER A 315 4.07 -4.74 10.92
N GLY A 316 5.28 -4.18 10.81
CA GLY A 316 6.12 -3.80 11.95
C GLY A 316 6.93 -4.91 12.64
N LYS A 317 6.94 -6.10 12.09
CA LYS A 317 7.74 -7.24 12.63
C LYS A 317 8.78 -7.77 11.64
N LEU A 318 9.31 -6.90 10.80
CA LEU A 318 10.33 -7.29 9.82
C LEU A 318 11.74 -7.22 10.41
N PRO A 319 12.65 -8.11 10.03
CA PRO A 319 14.07 -7.98 10.34
C PRO A 319 14.68 -6.83 9.54
N ASN A 320 15.82 -6.30 10.01
CA ASN A 320 16.54 -5.28 9.27
C ASN A 320 16.84 -5.74 7.82
N ILE A 321 16.71 -4.84 6.86
CA ILE A 321 16.81 -5.15 5.42
C ILE A 321 18.17 -5.74 5.02
N LYS A 322 19.22 -5.44 5.78
CA LYS A 322 20.56 -6.02 5.57
C LYS A 322 20.61 -7.51 5.88
N LYS A 323 19.69 -8.00 6.74
CA LYS A 323 19.59 -9.42 7.14
C LYS A 323 18.66 -10.23 6.23
N LEU A 324 17.92 -9.58 5.32
CA LEU A 324 17.08 -10.18 4.28
C LEU A 324 17.92 -10.44 3.00
#